data_35fa8b36a5b512014c7045e675ceeac2
#
_entry.id   35fa8b36a5b512014c7045e675ceeac2
#
_cell.length_a   1.000
_cell.length_b   1.000
_cell.length_c   1.000
_cell.angle_alpha   90.00
_cell.angle_beta   90.00
_cell.angle_gamma   90.00
#
_symmetry.space_group_name_H-M   'P 1'
#
loop_
_entity.id
_entity.type
_entity.pdbx_description
1 polymer ?
#
loop_
_entity_poly.entity_id
_entity_poly.type
_entity_poly.pdbx_seq_one_letter_code
_entity_poly.pdbx_strand_id
1 'polypeptide(L)'
;MWYLVLSRNLRSDEERGPRTQAHLDWLDDLHRSGKALFSGRTANGAYGVYVLLADSLGEAEALAAQDPYHQHGDRQMEVLDWTPRRAFRLEGPTPADLEAMARGEAPRR
;
A
#
# COMPACT_ATOMS: atom_id res chain seq x y z
N MET A 1 -11.77 5.04 3.03
CA MET A 1 -11.72 3.65 3.52
C MET A 1 -10.32 3.09 3.32
N TRP A 2 -9.96 2.13 4.13
CA TRP A 2 -8.64 1.52 4.11
C TRP A 2 -8.68 0.18 3.41
N TYR A 3 -7.65 -0.10 2.65
CA TYR A 3 -7.51 -1.36 1.93
C TYR A 3 -6.10 -1.90 2.13
N LEU A 4 -6.02 -3.18 2.46
CA LEU A 4 -4.75 -3.89 2.63
C LEU A 4 -4.44 -4.60 1.33
N VAL A 5 -3.26 -4.36 0.78
CA VAL A 5 -2.80 -5.04 -0.44
C VAL A 5 -1.70 -6.03 -0.08
N LEU A 6 -1.94 -7.27 -0.42
CA LEU A 6 -0.96 -8.35 -0.34
C LEU A 6 -0.52 -8.68 -1.76
N SER A 7 0.72 -8.37 -2.09
CA SER A 7 1.25 -8.53 -3.43
C SER A 7 2.32 -9.62 -3.43
N ARG A 8 1.94 -10.82 -3.86
CA ARG A 8 2.80 -11.99 -3.81
C ARG A 8 3.77 -11.99 -4.98
N ASN A 9 5.06 -12.17 -4.71
CA ASN A 9 6.08 -12.30 -5.73
C ASN A 9 5.97 -13.64 -6.44
N LEU A 10 5.87 -13.59 -7.77
CA LEU A 10 5.82 -14.75 -8.66
C LEU A 10 7.17 -15.00 -9.32
N ARG A 11 8.06 -14.01 -9.29
CA ARG A 11 9.38 -14.06 -9.90
C ARG A 11 10.44 -13.61 -8.90
N SER A 12 11.69 -13.97 -9.16
CA SER A 12 12.82 -13.60 -8.31
C SER A 12 13.11 -12.09 -8.35
N ASP A 13 13.88 -11.63 -7.37
CA ASP A 13 14.38 -10.24 -7.34
C ASP A 13 15.12 -9.89 -8.63
N GLU A 14 15.93 -10.81 -9.13
CA GLU A 14 16.68 -10.60 -10.37
C GLU A 14 15.74 -10.44 -11.57
N GLU A 15 14.74 -11.30 -11.68
CA GLU A 15 13.76 -11.23 -12.77
C GLU A 15 12.93 -9.95 -12.73
N ARG A 16 12.61 -9.44 -11.53
CA ARG A 16 11.87 -8.18 -11.35
C ARG A 16 12.74 -6.96 -11.54
N GLY A 17 14.05 -7.09 -11.47
CA GLY A 17 15.00 -5.98 -11.49
C GLY A 17 14.73 -4.89 -12.53
N PRO A 18 14.41 -5.24 -13.80
CA PRO A 18 14.11 -4.22 -14.81
C PRO A 18 12.92 -3.31 -14.49
N ARG A 19 11.98 -3.74 -13.63
CA ARG A 19 10.80 -2.96 -13.23
C ARG A 19 10.89 -2.34 -11.85
N THR A 20 11.97 -2.61 -11.12
CA THR A 20 12.09 -2.19 -9.72
C THR A 20 12.02 -0.68 -9.56
N GLN A 21 12.73 0.08 -10.39
CA GLN A 21 12.71 1.54 -10.26
C GLN A 21 11.33 2.12 -10.57
N ALA A 22 10.67 1.61 -11.60
CA ALA A 22 9.32 2.06 -11.94
C ALA A 22 8.32 1.73 -10.83
N HIS A 23 8.45 0.56 -10.19
CA HIS A 23 7.64 0.19 -9.03
C HIS A 23 7.87 1.14 -7.85
N LEU A 24 9.12 1.46 -7.54
CA LEU A 24 9.44 2.38 -6.45
C LEU A 24 8.92 3.79 -6.72
N ASP A 25 9.04 4.27 -7.95
CA ASP A 25 8.53 5.59 -8.33
C ASP A 25 7.00 5.65 -8.22
N TRP A 26 6.31 4.62 -8.66
CA TRP A 26 4.86 4.49 -8.53
C TRP A 26 4.43 4.52 -7.05
N LEU A 27 5.13 3.76 -6.21
CA LEU A 27 4.81 3.69 -4.78
C LEU A 27 5.10 5.01 -4.07
N ASP A 28 6.20 5.68 -4.41
CA ASP A 28 6.53 7.00 -3.89
C ASP A 28 5.45 8.03 -4.24
N ASP A 29 4.93 8.00 -5.45
CA ASP A 29 3.85 8.91 -5.87
C ASP A 29 2.58 8.66 -5.07
N LEU A 30 2.25 7.41 -4.78
CA LEU A 30 1.10 7.09 -3.93
C LEU A 30 1.28 7.61 -2.51
N HIS A 31 2.48 7.50 -1.95
CA HIS A 31 2.78 8.04 -0.63
C HIS A 31 2.70 9.56 -0.60
N ARG A 32 3.28 10.23 -1.60
CA ARG A 32 3.24 11.71 -1.68
C ARG A 32 1.85 12.25 -1.85
N SER A 33 0.99 11.54 -2.59
CA SER A 33 -0.40 11.98 -2.80
C SER A 33 -1.33 11.62 -1.65
N GLY A 34 -0.83 10.96 -0.60
CA GLY A 34 -1.63 10.54 0.55
C GLY A 34 -2.50 9.33 0.29
N LYS A 35 -2.32 8.63 -0.82
CA LYS A 35 -3.10 7.44 -1.16
C LYS A 35 -2.52 6.15 -0.59
N ALA A 36 -1.24 6.14 -0.24
CA ALA A 36 -0.62 5.04 0.48
C ALA A 36 -0.06 5.57 1.81
N LEU A 37 -0.29 4.82 2.89
CA LEU A 37 0.18 5.21 4.21
C LEU A 37 1.39 4.40 4.66
N PHE A 38 1.31 3.10 4.51
CA PHE A 38 2.37 2.16 4.86
C PHE A 38 2.70 1.28 3.68
N SER A 39 3.96 0.96 3.52
CA SER A 39 4.41 -0.02 2.54
C SER A 39 5.66 -0.71 3.04
N GLY A 40 5.85 -1.93 2.62
CA GLY A 40 7.01 -2.72 2.99
C GLY A 40 6.94 -4.11 2.39
N ARG A 41 7.84 -4.95 2.84
CA ARG A 41 7.87 -6.35 2.40
C ARG A 41 7.97 -7.28 3.60
N THR A 42 7.53 -8.52 3.42
CA THR A 42 7.73 -9.54 4.44
C THR A 42 9.20 -9.94 4.53
N ALA A 43 9.61 -10.40 5.71
CA ALA A 43 11.01 -10.73 5.98
C ALA A 43 11.58 -11.80 5.04
N ASN A 44 10.72 -12.74 4.59
CA ASN A 44 11.12 -13.78 3.65
C ASN A 44 11.11 -13.33 2.18
N GLY A 45 10.72 -12.07 1.91
CA GLY A 45 10.67 -11.54 0.56
C GLY A 45 9.53 -12.06 -0.31
N ALA A 46 8.59 -12.83 0.25
CA ALA A 46 7.51 -13.42 -0.52
C ALA A 46 6.44 -12.41 -0.94
N TYR A 47 6.22 -11.37 -0.13
CA TYR A 47 5.16 -10.39 -0.34
C TYR A 47 5.66 -8.97 -0.25
N GLY A 48 5.12 -8.10 -1.11
CA GLY A 48 5.01 -6.69 -0.84
C GLY A 48 3.67 -6.44 -0.15
N VAL A 49 3.66 -5.57 0.86
CA VAL A 49 2.45 -5.25 1.63
C VAL A 49 2.32 -3.75 1.70
N TYR A 50 1.14 -3.23 1.39
CA TYR A 50 0.88 -1.81 1.55
C TYR A 50 -0.58 -1.54 1.86
N VAL A 51 -0.81 -0.37 2.45
CA VAL A 51 -2.14 0.08 2.85
C VAL A 51 -2.52 1.27 2.00
N LEU A 52 -3.66 1.16 1.31
CA LEU A 52 -4.21 2.22 0.47
C LEU A 52 -5.41 2.88 1.12
N LEU A 53 -5.54 4.18 0.89
CA LEU A 53 -6.76 4.93 1.17
C LEU A 53 -7.49 5.14 -0.16
N ALA A 54 -8.72 4.67 -0.26
CA ALA A 54 -9.55 4.79 -1.46
C ALA A 54 -11.03 4.88 -1.08
N ASP A 55 -11.85 5.31 -2.02
CA ASP A 55 -13.29 5.47 -1.78
C ASP A 55 -14.07 4.17 -1.96
N SER A 56 -13.49 3.20 -2.66
CA SER A 56 -14.14 1.91 -2.92
C SER A 56 -13.09 0.83 -3.14
N LEU A 57 -13.53 -0.42 -3.01
CA LEU A 57 -12.69 -1.57 -3.34
C LEU A 57 -12.23 -1.52 -4.80
N GLY A 58 -13.12 -1.17 -5.72
CA GLY A 58 -12.78 -1.05 -7.14
C GLY A 58 -11.71 0.00 -7.40
N GLU A 59 -11.76 1.14 -6.71
CA GLU A 59 -10.71 2.15 -6.80
C GLU A 59 -9.39 1.63 -6.26
N ALA A 60 -9.41 0.96 -5.11
CA ALA A 60 -8.20 0.38 -4.52
C ALA A 60 -7.58 -0.68 -5.44
N GLU A 61 -8.41 -1.54 -6.03
CA GLU A 61 -7.95 -2.53 -7.01
C GLU A 61 -7.34 -1.87 -8.25
N ALA A 62 -7.96 -0.80 -8.75
CA ALA A 62 -7.44 -0.05 -9.89
C ALA A 62 -6.09 0.61 -9.59
N LEU A 63 -5.93 1.18 -8.39
CA LEU A 63 -4.67 1.76 -7.96
C LEU A 63 -3.58 0.69 -7.85
N ALA A 64 -3.88 -0.43 -7.23
CA ALA A 64 -2.94 -1.52 -7.06
C ALA A 64 -2.54 -2.15 -8.40
N ALA A 65 -3.47 -2.20 -9.36
CA ALA A 65 -3.21 -2.72 -10.70
C ALA A 65 -2.21 -1.87 -11.51
N GLN A 66 -1.95 -0.64 -11.10
CA GLN A 66 -0.98 0.24 -11.76
C GLN A 66 0.46 -0.10 -11.39
N ASP A 67 0.69 -0.95 -10.41
CA ASP A 67 2.05 -1.39 -10.05
C ASP A 67 2.74 -2.02 -11.26
N PRO A 68 3.89 -1.50 -11.70
CA PRO A 68 4.64 -2.09 -12.81
C PRO A 68 4.96 -3.57 -12.63
N TYR A 69 5.18 -4.02 -11.41
CA TYR A 69 5.36 -5.44 -11.14
C TYR A 69 4.13 -6.26 -11.49
N HIS A 70 2.95 -5.75 -11.13
CA HIS A 70 1.70 -6.42 -11.46
C HIS A 70 1.46 -6.42 -12.97
N GLN A 71 1.67 -5.30 -13.63
CA GLN A 71 1.45 -5.15 -15.08
C GLN A 71 2.30 -6.09 -15.93
N HIS A 72 3.49 -6.45 -15.44
CA HIS A 72 4.39 -7.38 -16.11
C HIS A 72 4.28 -8.82 -15.63
N GLY A 73 3.32 -9.12 -14.78
CA GLY A 73 3.13 -10.48 -14.26
C GLY A 73 4.14 -10.92 -13.23
N ASP A 74 4.88 -10.00 -12.63
CA ASP A 74 5.88 -10.30 -11.60
C ASP A 74 5.23 -10.62 -10.25
N ARG A 75 4.03 -10.10 -10.01
CA ARG A 75 3.27 -10.23 -8.76
C ARG A 75 1.82 -10.54 -9.01
N GLN A 76 1.24 -11.25 -8.06
CA GLN A 76 -0.20 -11.46 -7.95
C GLN A 76 -0.67 -10.78 -6.68
N MET A 77 -1.68 -9.92 -6.78
CA MET A 77 -2.14 -9.17 -5.63
C MET A 77 -3.54 -9.57 -5.19
N GLU A 78 -3.76 -9.38 -3.91
CA GLU A 78 -5.06 -9.49 -3.27
C GLU A 78 -5.32 -8.18 -2.54
N VAL A 79 -6.49 -7.59 -2.77
CA VAL A 79 -6.91 -6.34 -2.14
C VAL A 79 -8.06 -6.64 -1.20
N LEU A 80 -7.87 -6.31 0.07
CA LEU A 80 -8.83 -6.62 1.13
C LEU A 80 -9.35 -5.34 1.77
N ASP A 81 -10.66 -5.29 2.02
CA ASP A 81 -11.22 -4.30 2.92
C ASP A 81 -10.57 -4.44 4.28
N TRP A 82 -10.18 -3.32 4.87
CA TRP A 82 -9.56 -3.36 6.17
C TRP A 82 -10.01 -2.19 7.03
N THR A 83 -10.49 -2.51 8.23
CA THR A 83 -10.85 -1.52 9.21
C THR A 83 -9.84 -1.56 10.33
N PRO A 84 -8.88 -0.62 10.39
CA PRO A 84 -7.94 -0.57 11.51
C PRO A 84 -8.71 -0.22 12.77
N ARG A 85 -8.57 -1.04 13.79
CA ARG A 85 -9.27 -0.85 15.06
C ARG A 85 -8.38 -0.25 16.12
N ARG A 86 -7.09 -0.49 16.03
CA ARG A 86 -6.08 0.05 16.94
C ARG A 86 -4.83 0.38 16.18
N ALA A 87 -4.26 1.53 16.49
CA ALA A 87 -3.01 1.98 15.90
C ALA A 87 -2.08 2.36 17.05
N PHE A 88 -1.03 1.61 17.26
CA PHE A 88 -0.07 1.84 18.31
C PHE A 88 -0.65 1.65 19.73
N ARG A 89 -0.14 2.43 20.63
CA ARG A 89 -0.52 2.49 22.04
C ARG A 89 -1.52 3.60 22.29
N LEU A 90 -1.89 3.73 23.56
CA LEU A 90 -2.90 4.69 24.02
C LEU A 90 -2.64 6.13 23.63
N GLU A 91 -1.38 6.54 23.53
CA GLU A 91 -0.99 7.91 23.19
C GLU A 91 -0.65 8.10 21.71
N GLY A 92 -0.75 7.04 20.95
CA GLY A 92 -0.50 7.09 19.52
C GLY A 92 -1.70 7.62 18.74
N PRO A 93 -1.53 7.88 17.46
CA PRO A 93 -2.65 8.32 16.63
C PRO A 93 -3.72 7.24 16.51
N THR A 94 -4.97 7.67 16.46
CA THR A 94 -6.11 6.79 16.20
C THR A 94 -6.19 6.48 14.70
N PRO A 95 -6.98 5.46 14.28
CA PRO A 95 -7.24 5.24 12.86
C PRO A 95 -7.79 6.48 12.14
N ALA A 96 -8.64 7.26 12.80
CA ALA A 96 -9.17 8.51 12.24
C ALA A 96 -8.07 9.55 12.06
N ASP A 97 -7.14 9.64 13.01
CA ASP A 97 -5.98 10.54 12.89
C ASP A 97 -5.10 10.15 11.71
N LEU A 98 -4.86 8.86 11.52
CA LEU A 98 -4.05 8.35 10.40
C LEU A 98 -4.71 8.66 9.06
N GLU A 99 -6.03 8.53 8.96
CA GLU A 99 -6.75 8.93 7.75
C GLU A 99 -6.65 10.43 7.48
N ALA A 100 -6.80 11.24 8.51
CA ALA A 100 -6.65 12.68 8.41
C ALA A 100 -5.24 13.07 7.93
N MET A 101 -4.22 12.43 8.49
CA MET A 101 -2.82 12.65 8.09
C MET A 101 -2.59 12.25 6.63
N ALA A 102 -3.19 11.16 6.18
CA ALA A 102 -3.11 10.73 4.78
C ALA A 102 -3.75 11.73 3.82
N ARG A 103 -4.73 12.51 4.28
CA ARG A 103 -5.34 13.60 3.51
C ARG A 103 -4.58 14.93 3.65
N GLY A 104 -3.44 14.96 4.34
CA GLY A 104 -2.68 16.17 4.59
C GLY A 104 -3.21 17.05 5.71
N GLU A 105 -4.10 16.52 6.54
CA GLU A 105 -4.68 17.21 7.69
C GLU A 105 -3.86 16.95 8.95
N ALA A 106 -3.87 17.88 9.90
CA ALA A 106 -3.21 17.67 11.18
C ALA A 106 -3.98 16.64 12.02
N PRO A 107 -3.28 15.78 12.80
CA PRO A 107 -3.96 14.86 13.71
C PRO A 107 -4.80 15.61 14.74
N ARG A 108 -5.96 15.07 15.06
CA ARG A 108 -6.79 15.58 16.14
C ARG A 108 -6.26 15.10 17.47
N ARG A 109 -6.29 15.97 18.44
CA ARG A 109 -5.90 15.66 19.81
C ARG A 109 -7.03 15.98 20.78
#